data_6a578e67ba26f9b4d427dbea1744a8c8
#
_entry.id   6a578e67ba26f9b4d427dbea1744a8c8
#
_cell.length_a   1.000
_cell.length_b   1.000
_cell.length_c   1.000
_cell.angle_alpha   90.00
_cell.angle_beta   90.00
_cell.angle_gamma   90.00
#
_symmetry.space_group_name_H-M   'P 1'
#
loop_
_entity.id
_entity.type
_entity.pdbx_description
1 polymer ?
#
loop_
_entity_poly.entity_id
_entity_poly.type
_entity_poly.pdbx_seq_one_letter_code
_entity_poly.pdbx_strand_id
1 'polypeptide(L)'
;SSALAIFKAMGEGAAALRGGLLFLSAVTAAAGVLCLIFVPNDEKRVDETGKEVNKAQAAFGGMMQAIKSVDIWAVSLNGFTVYCIYCGLTYFIPFLNQIYFLPATAVGMYGIINQYGLKMVGGPIGGFMSDKVHKSSAKHIRAGFVVCIIAMALFLMVPHESLGQGGNWIIGAACTLAFGAIVFTMRAVFFAPMDEVRVPKEITGAAMSLASLVIYLPNAFAYVMYGSFLDRYPGMAGFRIVFSVMIGWAVIGVGVSTFLIHRIKKCQAAAKAE
;
A
#
# COMPACT_ATOMS: atom_id res chain seq x y z
N SER A 1 -16.41 14.61 -6.70
CA SER A 1 -16.71 13.25 -7.13
C SER A 1 -18.22 13.01 -7.09
N SER A 2 -18.74 12.12 -7.95
CA SER A 2 -20.17 11.80 -8.05
C SER A 2 -20.78 11.37 -6.70
N ALA A 3 -20.05 10.66 -5.85
CA ALA A 3 -20.50 10.30 -4.50
C ALA A 3 -20.72 11.52 -3.60
N LEU A 4 -19.87 12.55 -3.70
CA LEU A 4 -20.03 13.79 -2.93
C LEU A 4 -21.23 14.61 -3.42
N ALA A 5 -21.50 14.58 -4.74
CA ALA A 5 -22.67 15.24 -5.33
C ALA A 5 -23.97 14.57 -4.86
N ILE A 6 -24.02 13.24 -4.81
CA ILE A 6 -25.14 12.46 -4.29
C ILE A 6 -25.32 12.74 -2.80
N PHE A 7 -24.23 12.77 -2.02
CA PHE A 7 -24.27 13.08 -0.59
C PHE A 7 -24.88 14.47 -0.32
N LYS A 8 -24.49 15.49 -1.09
CA LYS A 8 -25.06 16.84 -1.00
C LYS A 8 -26.50 16.93 -1.46
N ALA A 9 -26.87 16.17 -2.50
CA ALA A 9 -28.24 16.20 -3.05
C ALA A 9 -29.28 15.49 -2.17
N MET A 10 -28.87 14.50 -1.37
CA MET A 10 -29.74 13.71 -0.52
C MET A 10 -29.86 14.24 0.93
N GLY A 11 -29.21 15.36 1.25
CA GLY A 11 -29.15 15.88 2.62
C GLY A 11 -28.13 15.13 3.48
N GLU A 12 -27.55 15.81 4.47
CA GLU A 12 -26.56 15.22 5.37
C GLU A 12 -27.20 14.16 6.28
N GLY A 13 -26.59 12.97 6.39
CA GLY A 13 -27.03 11.94 7.33
C GLY A 13 -27.02 10.51 6.78
N ALA A 14 -27.68 9.60 7.50
CA ALA A 14 -27.72 8.17 7.18
C ALA A 14 -28.34 7.86 5.81
N ALA A 15 -29.30 8.67 5.36
CA ALA A 15 -29.96 8.52 4.06
C ALA A 15 -28.97 8.78 2.89
N ALA A 16 -28.17 9.84 3.00
CA ALA A 16 -27.14 10.16 2.02
C ALA A 16 -26.05 9.08 1.95
N LEU A 17 -25.65 8.52 3.10
CA LEU A 17 -24.70 7.40 3.15
C LEU A 17 -25.27 6.15 2.46
N ARG A 18 -26.54 5.80 2.73
CA ARG A 18 -27.22 4.68 2.07
C ARG A 18 -27.32 4.89 0.56
N GLY A 19 -27.67 6.09 0.11
CA GLY A 19 -27.71 6.43 -1.32
C GLY A 19 -26.35 6.30 -2.00
N GLY A 20 -25.28 6.75 -1.37
CA GLY A 20 -23.91 6.59 -1.86
C GLY A 20 -23.48 5.12 -1.96
N LEU A 21 -23.81 4.30 -0.94
CA LEU A 21 -23.52 2.87 -0.93
C LEU A 21 -24.31 2.12 -2.02
N LEU A 22 -25.59 2.42 -2.20
CA LEU A 22 -26.41 1.82 -3.26
C LEU A 22 -25.90 2.18 -4.65
N PHE A 23 -25.50 3.44 -4.85
CA PHE A 23 -24.89 3.87 -6.12
C PHE A 23 -23.61 3.10 -6.43
N LEU A 24 -22.68 3.00 -5.46
CA LEU A 24 -21.44 2.25 -5.62
C LEU A 24 -21.71 0.76 -5.88
N SER A 25 -22.70 0.18 -5.18
CA SER A 25 -23.09 -1.22 -5.38
C SER A 25 -23.64 -1.45 -6.79
N ALA A 26 -24.47 -0.52 -7.30
CA ALA A 26 -25.01 -0.61 -8.65
C ALA A 26 -23.91 -0.50 -9.71
N VAL A 27 -22.95 0.43 -9.55
CA VAL A 27 -21.80 0.56 -10.46
C VAL A 27 -20.93 -0.71 -10.44
N THR A 28 -20.70 -1.29 -9.26
CA THR A 28 -19.92 -2.53 -9.12
C THR A 28 -20.64 -3.71 -9.77
N ALA A 29 -21.95 -3.82 -9.58
CA ALA A 29 -22.76 -4.85 -10.22
C ALA A 29 -22.76 -4.71 -11.75
N ALA A 30 -22.91 -3.49 -12.26
CA ALA A 30 -22.82 -3.23 -13.71
C ALA A 30 -21.44 -3.61 -14.28
N ALA A 31 -20.37 -3.26 -13.58
CA ALA A 31 -19.01 -3.66 -13.97
C ALA A 31 -18.86 -5.19 -13.96
N GLY A 32 -19.43 -5.90 -12.97
CA GLY A 32 -19.43 -7.36 -12.92
C GLY A 32 -20.17 -7.99 -14.11
N VAL A 33 -21.33 -7.45 -14.49
CA VAL A 33 -22.06 -7.90 -15.70
C VAL A 33 -21.26 -7.66 -16.95
N LEU A 34 -20.62 -6.48 -17.09
CA LEU A 34 -19.75 -6.21 -18.24
C LEU A 34 -18.57 -7.19 -18.31
N CYS A 35 -17.95 -7.52 -17.18
CA CYS A 35 -16.91 -8.54 -17.15
C CYS A 35 -17.42 -9.92 -17.59
N LEU A 36 -18.62 -10.32 -17.20
CA LEU A 36 -19.20 -11.59 -17.63
C LEU A 36 -19.48 -11.63 -19.14
N ILE A 37 -19.81 -10.48 -19.75
CA ILE A 37 -20.13 -10.40 -21.19
C ILE A 37 -18.85 -10.31 -22.04
N PHE A 38 -17.88 -9.48 -21.61
CA PHE A 38 -16.74 -9.12 -22.44
C PHE A 38 -15.45 -9.88 -22.14
N VAL A 39 -15.32 -10.47 -20.94
CA VAL A 39 -14.13 -11.25 -20.61
C VAL A 39 -14.33 -12.69 -21.06
N PRO A 40 -13.56 -13.19 -22.03
CA PRO A 40 -13.65 -14.58 -22.46
C PRO A 40 -13.29 -15.52 -21.32
N ASN A 41 -13.95 -16.69 -21.29
CA ASN A 41 -13.60 -17.72 -20.35
C ASN A 41 -12.16 -18.19 -20.58
N ASP A 42 -11.44 -18.47 -19.48
CA ASP A 42 -10.11 -19.08 -19.55
C ASP A 42 -10.11 -20.32 -20.43
N GLU A 43 -9.14 -20.41 -21.35
CA GLU A 43 -8.90 -21.62 -22.13
C GLU A 43 -8.70 -22.82 -21.19
N LYS A 44 -9.24 -23.96 -21.61
CA LYS A 44 -9.06 -25.22 -20.88
C LYS A 44 -7.58 -25.59 -20.93
N ARG A 45 -6.93 -25.62 -19.77
CA ARG A 45 -5.57 -26.13 -19.68
C ARG A 45 -5.62 -27.66 -19.86
N VAL A 46 -4.91 -28.14 -20.82
CA VAL A 46 -4.74 -29.56 -21.12
C VAL A 46 -3.32 -29.93 -20.70
N ASP A 47 -3.14 -31.03 -20.00
CA ASP A 47 -1.81 -31.54 -19.64
C ASP A 47 -1.10 -32.14 -20.87
N GLU A 48 0.17 -32.51 -20.72
CA GLU A 48 0.96 -33.15 -21.79
C GLU A 48 0.36 -34.44 -22.30
N THR A 49 -0.61 -35.02 -21.57
CA THR A 49 -1.31 -36.26 -21.93
C THR A 49 -2.66 -36.01 -22.60
N GLY A 50 -3.04 -34.75 -22.86
CA GLY A 50 -4.31 -34.40 -23.52
C GLY A 50 -5.53 -34.44 -22.60
N LYS A 51 -5.37 -34.61 -21.26
CA LYS A 51 -6.46 -34.61 -20.30
C LYS A 51 -6.72 -33.19 -19.76
N GLU A 52 -8.01 -32.86 -19.58
CA GLU A 52 -8.38 -31.61 -18.93
C GLU A 52 -7.86 -31.61 -17.48
N VAL A 53 -6.99 -30.61 -17.16
CA VAL A 53 -6.51 -30.42 -15.80
C VAL A 53 -7.66 -29.90 -14.93
N ASN A 54 -7.94 -30.57 -13.82
CA ASN A 54 -8.92 -30.09 -12.86
C ASN A 54 -8.43 -28.74 -12.29
N LYS A 55 -9.06 -27.65 -12.71
CA LYS A 55 -8.69 -26.26 -12.34
C LYS A 55 -8.58 -26.09 -10.82
N ALA A 56 -9.46 -26.71 -10.05
CA ALA A 56 -9.45 -26.64 -8.59
C ALA A 56 -8.22 -27.34 -7.99
N GLN A 57 -7.86 -28.51 -8.53
CA GLN A 57 -6.70 -29.28 -8.07
C GLN A 57 -5.38 -28.56 -8.44
N ALA A 58 -5.29 -28.00 -9.64
CA ALA A 58 -4.14 -27.20 -10.07
C ALA A 58 -3.98 -25.94 -9.24
N ALA A 59 -5.08 -25.23 -8.94
CA ALA A 59 -5.07 -24.05 -8.09
C ALA A 59 -4.64 -24.38 -6.67
N PHE A 60 -5.14 -25.47 -6.09
CA PHE A 60 -4.75 -25.93 -4.76
C PHE A 60 -3.27 -26.36 -4.71
N GLY A 61 -2.79 -27.08 -5.71
CA GLY A 61 -1.39 -27.47 -5.86
C GLY A 61 -0.48 -26.23 -5.96
N GLY A 62 -0.84 -25.25 -6.80
CA GLY A 62 -0.12 -23.99 -6.93
C GLY A 62 -0.09 -23.17 -5.63
N MET A 63 -1.21 -23.14 -4.88
CA MET A 63 -1.27 -22.47 -3.57
C MET A 63 -0.35 -23.15 -2.55
N MET A 64 -0.36 -24.50 -2.50
CA MET A 64 0.50 -25.25 -1.59
C MET A 64 1.99 -25.04 -1.92
N GLN A 65 2.34 -24.95 -3.20
CA GLN A 65 3.68 -24.63 -3.66
C GLN A 65 4.07 -23.19 -3.31
N ALA A 66 3.16 -22.23 -3.47
CA ALA A 66 3.37 -20.83 -3.09
C ALA A 66 3.64 -20.69 -1.58
N ILE A 67 2.85 -21.37 -0.74
CA ILE A 67 3.01 -21.37 0.74
C ILE A 67 4.38 -21.92 1.17
N LYS A 68 4.93 -22.90 0.45
CA LYS A 68 6.24 -23.48 0.75
C LYS A 68 7.42 -22.62 0.28
N SER A 69 7.18 -21.63 -0.58
CA SER A 69 8.23 -20.82 -1.17
C SER A 69 8.67 -19.69 -0.26
N VAL A 70 9.90 -19.73 0.21
CA VAL A 70 10.53 -18.65 1.02
C VAL A 70 10.60 -17.34 0.25
N ASP A 71 10.77 -17.40 -1.07
CA ASP A 71 10.88 -16.21 -1.93
C ASP A 71 9.55 -15.45 -2.00
N ILE A 72 8.44 -16.17 -2.13
CA ILE A 72 7.09 -15.59 -2.13
C ILE A 72 6.79 -14.94 -0.78
N TRP A 73 7.15 -15.59 0.33
CA TRP A 73 7.01 -15.00 1.67
C TRP A 73 7.87 -13.75 1.85
N ALA A 74 9.11 -13.75 1.36
CA ALA A 74 9.99 -12.59 1.44
C ALA A 74 9.41 -11.37 0.69
N VAL A 75 8.87 -11.56 -0.51
CA VAL A 75 8.18 -10.51 -1.28
C VAL A 75 6.92 -10.05 -0.53
N SER A 76 6.12 -10.99 -0.04
CA SER A 76 4.87 -10.70 0.67
C SER A 76 5.11 -9.87 1.94
N LEU A 77 6.10 -10.26 2.77
CA LEU A 77 6.48 -9.53 3.99
C LEU A 77 7.07 -8.16 3.67
N ASN A 78 7.81 -8.04 2.56
CA ASN A 78 8.32 -6.74 2.12
C ASN A 78 7.17 -5.77 1.79
N GLY A 79 6.18 -6.21 1.03
CA GLY A 79 4.98 -5.43 0.73
C GLY A 79 4.12 -5.16 1.97
N PHE A 80 4.02 -6.12 2.90
CA PHE A 80 3.32 -5.97 4.19
C PHE A 80 3.88 -4.79 4.99
N THR A 81 5.21 -4.67 5.11
CA THR A 81 5.84 -3.56 5.84
C THR A 81 5.60 -2.21 5.17
N VAL A 82 5.63 -2.14 3.83
CA VAL A 82 5.22 -0.94 3.08
C VAL A 82 3.77 -0.57 3.43
N TYR A 83 2.89 -1.57 3.47
CA TYR A 83 1.46 -1.35 3.70
C TYR A 83 1.16 -0.93 5.15
N CYS A 84 1.92 -1.42 6.14
CA CYS A 84 1.82 -0.93 7.52
C CYS A 84 2.10 0.58 7.61
N ILE A 85 3.14 1.07 6.94
CA ILE A 85 3.46 2.50 6.90
C ILE A 85 2.37 3.26 6.14
N TYR A 86 1.88 2.72 5.03
CA TYR A 86 0.80 3.32 4.25
C TYR A 86 -0.48 3.54 5.07
N CYS A 87 -0.87 2.60 5.91
CA CYS A 87 -2.02 2.76 6.81
C CYS A 87 -1.84 3.96 7.77
N GLY A 88 -0.61 4.24 8.17
CA GLY A 88 -0.28 5.40 9.01
C GLY A 88 -0.52 6.76 8.34
N LEU A 89 -0.47 6.83 7.00
CA LEU A 89 -0.71 8.10 6.28
C LEU A 89 -2.10 8.69 6.53
N THR A 90 -3.08 7.84 6.85
CA THR A 90 -4.45 8.27 7.17
C THR A 90 -4.48 9.20 8.38
N TYR A 91 -3.53 9.04 9.30
CA TYR A 91 -3.43 9.82 10.53
C TYR A 91 -2.77 11.19 10.35
N PHE A 92 -2.29 11.53 9.15
CA PHE A 92 -1.82 12.87 8.84
C PHE A 92 -2.94 13.91 8.82
N ILE A 93 -4.16 13.53 8.43
CA ILE A 93 -5.30 14.46 8.45
C ILE A 93 -5.65 14.87 9.89
N PRO A 94 -5.93 13.93 10.83
CA PRO A 94 -6.14 14.31 12.22
C PRO A 94 -4.93 15.00 12.86
N PHE A 95 -3.70 14.64 12.50
CA PHE A 95 -2.50 15.34 12.95
C PHE A 95 -2.50 16.83 12.52
N LEU A 96 -2.73 17.09 11.24
CA LEU A 96 -2.79 18.47 10.74
C LEU A 96 -3.96 19.26 11.35
N ASN A 97 -5.08 18.57 11.58
CA ASN A 97 -6.26 19.21 12.18
C ASN A 97 -6.03 19.58 13.65
N GLN A 98 -5.47 18.67 14.44
CA GLN A 98 -5.30 18.87 15.89
C GLN A 98 -4.08 19.71 16.27
N ILE A 99 -2.98 19.58 15.52
CA ILE A 99 -1.71 20.22 15.85
C ILE A 99 -1.48 21.49 15.05
N TYR A 100 -1.89 21.50 13.77
CA TYR A 100 -1.68 22.65 12.88
C TYR A 100 -2.94 23.47 12.61
N PHE A 101 -4.08 23.08 13.20
CA PHE A 101 -5.36 23.76 13.03
C PHE A 101 -5.72 23.95 11.54
N LEU A 102 -5.55 22.88 10.75
CA LEU A 102 -5.82 22.89 9.31
C LEU A 102 -7.24 23.41 9.03
N PRO A 103 -7.41 24.47 8.22
CA PRO A 103 -8.73 25.01 7.91
C PRO A 103 -9.64 23.94 7.28
N ALA A 104 -10.91 23.91 7.66
CA ALA A 104 -11.90 22.95 7.16
C ALA A 104 -11.98 22.92 5.62
N THR A 105 -11.79 24.07 4.98
CA THR A 105 -11.73 24.21 3.51
C THR A 105 -10.53 23.49 2.89
N ALA A 106 -9.40 23.42 3.61
CA ALA A 106 -8.18 22.78 3.15
C ALA A 106 -8.16 21.26 3.42
N VAL A 107 -8.93 20.77 4.41
CA VAL A 107 -8.98 19.33 4.77
C VAL A 107 -9.37 18.46 3.57
N GLY A 108 -10.44 18.85 2.88
CA GLY A 108 -10.92 18.09 1.71
C GLY A 108 -9.89 18.08 0.56
N MET A 109 -9.27 19.22 0.28
CA MET A 109 -8.25 19.33 -0.76
C MET A 109 -6.99 18.53 -0.40
N TYR A 110 -6.52 18.64 0.83
CA TYR A 110 -5.40 17.84 1.33
C TYR A 110 -5.69 16.34 1.20
N GLY A 111 -6.88 15.88 1.61
CA GLY A 111 -7.28 14.48 1.51
C GLY A 111 -7.28 13.96 0.06
N ILE A 112 -7.76 14.76 -0.89
CA ILE A 112 -7.76 14.44 -2.33
C ILE A 112 -6.31 14.32 -2.83
N ILE A 113 -5.46 15.30 -2.52
CA ILE A 113 -4.05 15.29 -2.95
C ILE A 113 -3.32 14.10 -2.32
N ASN A 114 -3.48 13.88 -1.02
CA ASN A 114 -2.81 12.80 -0.30
C ASN A 114 -3.23 11.41 -0.79
N GLN A 115 -4.51 11.16 -1.04
CA GLN A 115 -5.01 9.83 -1.39
C GLN A 115 -5.01 9.54 -2.91
N TYR A 116 -5.31 10.53 -3.73
CA TYR A 116 -5.47 10.35 -5.17
C TYR A 116 -4.33 10.99 -5.96
N GLY A 117 -3.96 12.23 -5.64
CA GLY A 117 -2.89 12.94 -6.32
C GLY A 117 -1.55 12.22 -6.20
N LEU A 118 -1.14 11.90 -4.97
CA LEU A 118 0.12 11.18 -4.73
C LEU A 118 0.10 9.75 -5.30
N LYS A 119 -1.06 9.09 -5.30
CA LYS A 119 -1.20 7.77 -5.91
C LYS A 119 -1.04 7.82 -7.42
N MET A 120 -1.61 8.85 -8.08
CA MET A 120 -1.53 9.03 -9.52
C MET A 120 -0.10 9.34 -9.98
N VAL A 121 0.64 10.16 -9.21
CA VAL A 121 2.02 10.54 -9.52
C VAL A 121 3.03 9.49 -9.03
N GLY A 122 2.77 8.86 -7.89
CA GLY A 122 3.63 7.85 -7.29
C GLY A 122 3.83 6.60 -8.14
N GLY A 123 2.83 6.22 -8.95
CA GLY A 123 2.92 5.09 -9.88
C GLY A 123 4.04 5.27 -10.91
N PRO A 124 3.94 6.25 -11.80
CA PRO A 124 4.98 6.51 -12.82
C PRO A 124 6.35 6.80 -12.22
N ILE A 125 6.43 7.59 -11.14
CA ILE A 125 7.71 7.91 -10.47
C ILE A 125 8.31 6.64 -9.85
N GLY A 126 7.52 5.85 -9.14
CA GLY A 126 7.99 4.62 -8.50
C GLY A 126 8.50 3.60 -9.51
N GLY A 127 7.78 3.40 -10.63
CA GLY A 127 8.22 2.58 -11.75
C GLY A 127 9.53 3.09 -12.36
N PHE A 128 9.61 4.36 -12.70
CA PHE A 128 10.82 4.97 -13.26
C PHE A 128 12.03 4.82 -12.31
N MET A 129 11.85 5.12 -11.02
CA MET A 129 12.92 4.99 -10.03
C MET A 129 13.37 3.54 -9.83
N SER A 130 12.41 2.60 -9.82
CA SER A 130 12.68 1.18 -9.73
C SER A 130 13.52 0.69 -10.92
N ASP A 131 13.10 1.04 -12.15
CA ASP A 131 13.67 0.47 -13.38
C ASP A 131 14.95 1.18 -13.81
N LYS A 132 14.99 2.51 -13.75
CA LYS A 132 16.10 3.31 -14.29
C LYS A 132 17.17 3.64 -13.24
N VAL A 133 16.75 3.99 -12.01
CA VAL A 133 17.68 4.43 -10.97
C VAL A 133 18.23 3.24 -10.19
N HIS A 134 17.34 2.43 -9.58
CA HIS A 134 17.76 1.34 -8.72
C HIS A 134 17.96 0.01 -9.46
N LYS A 135 17.42 -0.13 -10.67
CA LYS A 135 17.46 -1.34 -11.50
C LYS A 135 16.97 -2.60 -10.76
N SER A 136 16.09 -2.42 -9.77
CA SER A 136 15.47 -3.47 -8.99
C SER A 136 14.42 -2.85 -8.07
N SER A 137 13.22 -3.39 -8.07
CA SER A 137 12.11 -2.94 -7.23
C SER A 137 12.38 -3.19 -5.75
N ALA A 138 13.03 -4.32 -5.42
CA ALA A 138 13.43 -4.61 -4.04
C ALA A 138 14.46 -3.60 -3.50
N LYS A 139 15.42 -3.16 -4.33
CA LYS A 139 16.39 -2.12 -3.95
C LYS A 139 15.71 -0.75 -3.79
N HIS A 140 14.75 -0.42 -4.69
CA HIS A 140 13.97 0.81 -4.58
C HIS A 140 13.18 0.86 -3.28
N ILE A 141 12.47 -0.21 -2.93
CA ILE A 141 11.70 -0.30 -1.69
C ILE A 141 12.62 -0.17 -0.46
N ARG A 142 13.79 -0.82 -0.45
CA ARG A 142 14.77 -0.67 0.63
C ARG A 142 15.25 0.78 0.78
N ALA A 143 15.60 1.43 -0.33
CA ALA A 143 15.99 2.84 -0.32
C ALA A 143 14.86 3.72 0.20
N GLY A 144 13.62 3.46 -0.22
CA GLY A 144 12.42 4.13 0.27
C GLY A 144 12.25 4.00 1.78
N PHE A 145 12.45 2.80 2.36
CA PHE A 145 12.41 2.63 3.81
C PHE A 145 13.47 3.45 4.55
N VAL A 146 14.70 3.48 4.04
CA VAL A 146 15.77 4.31 4.65
C VAL A 146 15.39 5.78 4.60
N VAL A 147 14.88 6.27 3.47
CA VAL A 147 14.42 7.65 3.34
C VAL A 147 13.24 7.92 4.26
N CYS A 148 12.29 6.97 4.41
CA CYS A 148 11.17 7.08 5.37
C CYS A 148 11.66 7.20 6.82
N ILE A 149 12.66 6.41 7.23
CA ILE A 149 13.24 6.49 8.58
C ILE A 149 13.83 7.89 8.81
N ILE A 150 14.67 8.37 7.90
CA ILE A 150 15.32 9.68 8.01
C ILE A 150 14.27 10.79 8.01
N ALA A 151 13.35 10.78 7.06
CA ALA A 151 12.32 11.81 6.92
C ALA A 151 11.42 11.86 8.16
N MET A 152 11.00 10.71 8.70
CA MET A 152 10.15 10.65 9.88
C MET A 152 10.92 11.00 11.16
N ALA A 153 12.19 10.62 11.28
CA ALA A 153 13.02 11.02 12.41
C ALA A 153 13.23 12.55 12.43
N LEU A 154 13.54 13.15 11.29
CA LEU A 154 13.62 14.61 11.16
C LEU A 154 12.27 15.27 11.47
N PHE A 155 11.18 14.70 10.97
CA PHE A 155 9.83 15.18 11.24
C PHE A 155 9.52 15.20 12.75
N LEU A 156 9.89 14.15 13.50
CA LEU A 156 9.69 14.09 14.96
C LEU A 156 10.51 15.13 15.74
N MET A 157 11.61 15.65 15.17
CA MET A 157 12.44 16.68 15.80
C MET A 157 11.86 18.10 15.62
N VAL A 158 10.92 18.29 14.70
CA VAL A 158 10.29 19.59 14.44
C VAL A 158 9.38 19.98 15.61
N PRO A 159 9.40 21.23 16.09
CA PRO A 159 8.50 21.74 17.13
C PRO A 159 7.11 22.03 16.57
N HIS A 160 6.35 20.97 16.24
CA HIS A 160 5.06 21.07 15.53
C HIS A 160 4.02 21.92 16.27
N GLU A 161 3.99 21.87 17.60
CA GLU A 161 3.03 22.64 18.40
C GLU A 161 3.25 24.14 18.24
N SER A 162 4.52 24.60 18.31
CA SER A 162 4.86 26.02 18.11
C SER A 162 4.56 26.49 16.69
N LEU A 163 4.85 25.66 15.69
CA LEU A 163 4.56 25.96 14.29
C LEU A 163 3.05 25.99 14.02
N GLY A 164 2.30 25.07 14.62
CA GLY A 164 0.85 24.98 14.49
C GLY A 164 0.15 26.21 15.09
N GLN A 165 0.54 26.62 16.29
CA GLN A 165 0.03 27.83 16.94
C GLN A 165 0.35 29.10 16.15
N GLY A 166 1.47 29.13 15.41
CA GLY A 166 1.83 30.20 14.48
C GLY A 166 1.08 30.19 13.16
N GLY A 167 0.10 29.30 12.95
CA GLY A 167 -0.71 29.23 11.73
C GLY A 167 0.02 28.62 10.51
N ASN A 168 1.16 27.96 10.71
CA ASN A 168 2.01 27.44 9.65
C ASN A 168 1.57 26.06 9.14
N TRP A 169 0.26 25.82 8.98
CA TRP A 169 -0.29 24.53 8.53
C TRP A 169 0.24 24.09 7.16
N ILE A 170 0.63 25.02 6.28
CA ILE A 170 1.19 24.73 4.96
C ILE A 170 2.48 23.93 5.09
N ILE A 171 3.34 24.25 6.08
CA ILE A 171 4.59 23.53 6.33
C ILE A 171 4.29 22.10 6.76
N GLY A 172 3.36 21.92 7.70
CA GLY A 172 2.92 20.60 8.13
C GLY A 172 2.35 19.77 6.99
N ALA A 173 1.50 20.38 6.16
CA ALA A 173 0.91 19.73 4.97
C ALA A 173 2.00 19.35 3.95
N ALA A 174 2.95 20.24 3.65
CA ALA A 174 4.04 19.95 2.72
C ALA A 174 4.93 18.80 3.20
N CYS A 175 5.31 18.76 4.48
CA CYS A 175 6.12 17.69 5.06
C CYS A 175 5.38 16.34 5.01
N THR A 176 4.10 16.32 5.36
CA THR A 176 3.31 15.08 5.34
C THR A 176 3.03 14.58 3.93
N LEU A 177 2.81 15.47 2.96
CA LEU A 177 2.68 15.12 1.54
C LEU A 177 4.00 14.59 0.96
N ALA A 178 5.14 15.21 1.30
CA ALA A 178 6.46 14.74 0.87
C ALA A 178 6.73 13.31 1.38
N PHE A 179 6.44 13.04 2.66
CA PHE A 179 6.53 11.69 3.22
C PHE A 179 5.57 10.72 2.51
N GLY A 180 4.31 11.14 2.31
CA GLY A 180 3.32 10.36 1.57
C GLY A 180 3.79 10.00 0.16
N ALA A 181 4.42 10.93 -0.55
CA ALA A 181 4.97 10.70 -1.90
C ALA A 181 6.00 9.55 -1.90
N ILE A 182 6.91 9.50 -0.92
CA ILE A 182 7.88 8.41 -0.78
C ILE A 182 7.17 7.07 -0.61
N VAL A 183 6.18 7.01 0.28
CA VAL A 183 5.42 5.77 0.53
C VAL A 183 4.65 5.31 -0.71
N PHE A 184 4.07 6.24 -1.48
CA PHE A 184 3.34 5.90 -2.70
C PHE A 184 4.25 5.39 -3.81
N THR A 185 5.51 5.85 -3.93
CA THR A 185 6.46 5.28 -4.89
C THR A 185 6.81 3.83 -4.55
N MET A 186 7.01 3.50 -3.26
CA MET A 186 7.22 2.11 -2.82
C MET A 186 5.98 1.25 -3.06
N ARG A 187 4.79 1.78 -2.74
CA ARG A 187 3.52 1.08 -2.91
C ARG A 187 3.23 0.75 -4.37
N ALA A 188 3.67 1.57 -5.30
CA ALA A 188 3.47 1.34 -6.73
C ALA A 188 4.16 0.07 -7.24
N VAL A 189 5.27 -0.31 -6.63
CA VAL A 189 6.15 -1.39 -7.10
C VAL A 189 6.27 -2.59 -6.13
N PHE A 190 5.46 -2.66 -5.06
CA PHE A 190 5.65 -3.68 -4.03
C PHE A 190 5.35 -5.13 -4.48
N PHE A 191 4.64 -5.32 -5.60
CA PHE A 191 4.48 -6.63 -6.24
C PHE A 191 5.58 -6.96 -7.25
N ALA A 192 6.28 -5.97 -7.79
CA ALA A 192 7.28 -6.17 -8.85
C ALA A 192 8.45 -7.09 -8.45
N PRO A 193 8.87 -7.21 -7.18
CA PRO A 193 9.89 -8.19 -6.79
C PRO A 193 9.50 -9.66 -7.04
N MET A 194 8.21 -9.99 -7.30
CA MET A 194 7.80 -11.34 -7.72
C MET A 194 8.48 -11.78 -9.02
N ASP A 195 8.60 -10.86 -9.97
CA ASP A 195 9.29 -11.14 -11.23
C ASP A 195 10.81 -11.26 -11.02
N GLU A 196 11.36 -10.49 -10.07
CA GLU A 196 12.78 -10.52 -9.75
C GLU A 196 13.22 -11.86 -9.12
N VAL A 197 12.36 -12.50 -8.31
CA VAL A 197 12.60 -13.84 -7.73
C VAL A 197 12.24 -14.98 -8.70
N ARG A 198 11.77 -14.65 -9.91
CA ARG A 198 11.46 -15.61 -10.99
C ARG A 198 10.45 -16.68 -10.56
N VAL A 199 9.32 -16.24 -10.03
CA VAL A 199 8.21 -17.17 -9.73
C VAL A 199 7.80 -17.90 -11.01
N PRO A 200 7.67 -19.25 -11.00
CA PRO A 200 7.22 -20.01 -12.16
C PRO A 200 5.85 -19.53 -12.65
N LYS A 201 5.68 -19.42 -13.97
CA LYS A 201 4.45 -18.92 -14.60
C LYS A 201 3.21 -19.71 -14.18
N GLU A 202 3.38 -21.01 -13.95
CA GLU A 202 2.33 -21.97 -13.59
C GLU A 202 1.67 -21.62 -12.23
N ILE A 203 2.45 -21.07 -11.30
CA ILE A 203 1.99 -20.74 -9.94
C ILE A 203 1.88 -19.25 -9.69
N THR A 204 2.16 -18.39 -10.69
CA THR A 204 2.14 -16.92 -10.53
C THR A 204 0.81 -16.42 -9.97
N GLY A 205 -0.32 -16.94 -10.43
CA GLY A 205 -1.65 -16.57 -9.91
C GLY A 205 -1.81 -16.92 -8.43
N ALA A 206 -1.39 -18.10 -8.01
CA ALA A 206 -1.42 -18.52 -6.60
C ALA A 206 -0.46 -17.71 -5.73
N ALA A 207 0.75 -17.42 -6.26
CA ALA A 207 1.75 -16.59 -5.58
C ALA A 207 1.24 -15.17 -5.36
N MET A 208 0.63 -14.55 -6.37
CA MET A 208 0.06 -13.21 -6.28
C MET A 208 -1.14 -13.16 -5.32
N SER A 209 -1.96 -14.20 -5.29
CA SER A 209 -3.09 -14.31 -4.35
C SER A 209 -2.61 -14.42 -2.91
N LEU A 210 -1.61 -15.28 -2.63
CA LEU A 210 -1.01 -15.39 -1.31
C LEU A 210 -0.34 -14.07 -0.89
N ALA A 211 0.42 -13.48 -1.79
CA ALA A 211 1.09 -12.19 -1.53
C ALA A 211 0.07 -11.09 -1.23
N SER A 212 -1.01 -11.01 -2.00
CA SER A 212 -2.07 -10.02 -1.77
C SER A 212 -2.70 -10.19 -0.38
N LEU A 213 -2.99 -11.44 0.04
CA LEU A 213 -3.52 -11.71 1.37
C LEU A 213 -2.61 -11.17 2.46
N VAL A 214 -1.30 -11.47 2.38
CA VAL A 214 -0.31 -11.04 3.38
C VAL A 214 -0.09 -9.52 3.33
N ILE A 215 0.10 -8.95 2.14
CA ILE A 215 0.37 -7.52 1.95
C ILE A 215 -0.77 -6.65 2.47
N TYR A 216 -2.02 -7.06 2.27
CA TYR A 216 -3.19 -6.30 2.71
C TYR A 216 -3.68 -6.63 4.13
N LEU A 217 -3.07 -7.60 4.81
CA LEU A 217 -3.39 -7.96 6.19
C LEU A 217 -3.35 -6.77 7.17
N PRO A 218 -2.46 -5.76 7.04
CA PRO A 218 -2.49 -4.58 7.90
C PRO A 218 -3.82 -3.84 7.92
N ASN A 219 -4.66 -3.92 6.87
CA ASN A 219 -6.00 -3.34 6.91
C ASN A 219 -6.85 -3.86 8.08
N ALA A 220 -6.62 -5.08 8.51
CA ALA A 220 -7.40 -5.70 9.59
C ALA A 220 -7.03 -5.16 10.98
N PHE A 221 -5.79 -4.69 11.19
CA PHE A 221 -5.34 -4.32 12.53
C PHE A 221 -4.66 -2.94 12.63
N ALA A 222 -3.99 -2.46 11.56
CA ALA A 222 -3.12 -1.29 11.67
C ALA A 222 -3.91 0.00 11.99
N TYR A 223 -5.09 0.17 11.41
CA TYR A 223 -5.94 1.32 11.71
C TYR A 223 -6.40 1.31 13.17
N VAL A 224 -6.84 0.16 13.68
CA VAL A 224 -7.25 0.04 15.09
C VAL A 224 -6.05 0.28 16.01
N MET A 225 -4.90 -0.27 15.69
CA MET A 225 -3.65 -0.09 16.45
C MET A 225 -3.25 1.38 16.51
N TYR A 226 -3.19 2.08 15.37
CA TYR A 226 -2.81 3.50 15.35
C TYR A 226 -3.87 4.37 16.03
N GLY A 227 -5.17 4.09 15.82
CA GLY A 227 -6.27 4.80 16.50
C GLY A 227 -6.20 4.66 18.00
N SER A 228 -5.96 3.45 18.52
CA SER A 228 -5.88 3.20 19.96
C SER A 228 -4.75 3.98 20.66
N PHE A 229 -3.65 4.27 19.95
CA PHE A 229 -2.59 5.13 20.50
C PHE A 229 -3.06 6.58 20.65
N LEU A 230 -3.86 7.10 19.71
CA LEU A 230 -4.39 8.45 19.79
C LEU A 230 -5.47 8.59 20.85
N ASP A 231 -6.31 7.55 21.03
CA ASP A 231 -7.35 7.52 22.06
C ASP A 231 -6.71 7.47 23.48
N ARG A 232 -5.61 6.73 23.62
CA ARG A 232 -4.93 6.57 24.90
C ARG A 232 -4.00 7.73 25.26
N TYR A 233 -3.40 8.37 24.26
CA TYR A 233 -2.44 9.46 24.43
C TYR A 233 -2.88 10.66 23.58
N PRO A 234 -3.70 11.57 24.13
CA PRO A 234 -4.23 12.70 23.37
C PRO A 234 -3.13 13.71 22.98
N GLY A 235 -3.37 14.43 21.90
CA GLY A 235 -2.47 15.48 21.40
C GLY A 235 -1.20 14.94 20.76
N MET A 236 -0.11 15.73 20.82
CA MET A 236 1.16 15.42 20.13
C MET A 236 1.80 14.11 20.61
N ALA A 237 1.56 13.70 21.86
CA ALA A 237 2.14 12.47 22.41
C ALA A 237 1.67 11.22 21.64
N GLY A 238 0.38 11.13 21.34
CA GLY A 238 -0.17 10.03 20.56
C GLY A 238 0.37 9.99 19.13
N PHE A 239 0.49 11.14 18.47
CA PHE A 239 1.08 11.22 17.13
C PHE A 239 2.56 10.83 17.12
N ARG A 240 3.33 11.22 18.13
CA ARG A 240 4.72 10.76 18.27
C ARG A 240 4.83 9.25 18.38
N ILE A 241 3.93 8.59 19.10
CA ILE A 241 3.89 7.12 19.19
C ILE A 241 3.56 6.52 17.82
N VAL A 242 2.52 7.01 17.14
CA VAL A 242 2.15 6.54 15.79
C VAL A 242 3.33 6.64 14.83
N PHE A 243 3.99 7.80 14.77
CA PHE A 243 5.13 8.02 13.88
C PHE A 243 6.36 7.18 14.26
N SER A 244 6.60 6.95 15.57
CA SER A 244 7.65 6.04 16.04
C SER A 244 7.38 4.59 15.63
N VAL A 245 6.12 4.14 15.67
CA VAL A 245 5.73 2.81 15.19
C VAL A 245 5.90 2.70 13.67
N MET A 246 5.62 3.76 12.91
CA MET A 246 5.89 3.80 11.46
C MET A 246 7.39 3.68 11.18
N ILE A 247 8.27 4.32 11.97
CA ILE A 247 9.73 4.11 11.90
C ILE A 247 10.08 2.66 12.20
N GLY A 248 9.48 2.05 13.23
CA GLY A 248 9.68 0.64 13.56
C GLY A 248 9.35 -0.29 12.39
N TRP A 249 8.23 -0.07 11.70
CA TRP A 249 7.89 -0.82 10.48
C TRP A 249 8.88 -0.58 9.35
N ALA A 250 9.39 0.65 9.18
CA ALA A 250 10.41 0.94 8.18
C ALA A 250 11.74 0.23 8.47
N VAL A 251 12.16 0.15 9.74
CA VAL A 251 13.36 -0.59 10.15
C VAL A 251 13.21 -2.09 9.85
N ILE A 252 12.08 -2.69 10.22
CA ILE A 252 11.75 -4.08 9.86
C ILE A 252 11.78 -4.23 8.33
N GLY A 253 11.20 -3.28 7.59
CA GLY A 253 11.19 -3.25 6.13
C GLY A 253 12.58 -3.23 5.51
N VAL A 254 13.54 -2.48 6.06
CA VAL A 254 14.96 -2.51 5.63
C VAL A 254 15.54 -3.91 5.78
N GLY A 255 15.29 -4.58 6.92
CA GLY A 255 15.75 -5.95 7.17
C GLY A 255 15.17 -6.94 6.15
N VAL A 256 13.84 -6.93 5.99
CA VAL A 256 13.13 -7.79 5.03
C VAL A 256 13.58 -7.53 3.59
N SER A 257 13.70 -6.27 3.18
CA SER A 257 14.18 -5.91 1.83
C SER A 257 15.61 -6.38 1.60
N THR A 258 16.47 -6.31 2.62
CA THR A 258 17.86 -6.77 2.51
C THR A 258 17.92 -8.28 2.34
N PHE A 259 17.12 -9.02 3.10
CA PHE A 259 16.96 -10.47 2.92
C PHE A 259 16.44 -10.81 1.53
N LEU A 260 15.40 -10.11 1.06
CA LEU A 260 14.81 -10.29 -0.27
C LEU A 260 15.84 -10.05 -1.38
N ILE A 261 16.62 -8.97 -1.29
CA ILE A 261 17.70 -8.68 -2.27
C ILE A 261 18.73 -9.81 -2.32
N HIS A 262 19.08 -10.39 -1.17
CA HIS A 262 19.99 -11.53 -1.12
C HIS A 262 19.39 -12.76 -1.84
N ARG A 263 18.10 -13.04 -1.62
CA ARG A 263 17.37 -14.12 -2.29
C ARG A 263 17.31 -13.90 -3.80
N ILE A 264 16.98 -12.69 -4.26
CA ILE A 264 16.95 -12.33 -5.70
C ILE A 264 18.31 -12.60 -6.35
N LYS A 265 19.42 -12.19 -5.72
CA LYS A 265 20.77 -12.46 -6.24
C LYS A 265 21.04 -13.94 -6.36
N LYS A 266 20.62 -14.76 -5.38
CA LYS A 266 20.79 -16.20 -5.42
C LYS A 266 19.99 -16.84 -6.57
N CYS A 267 18.72 -16.46 -6.76
CA CYS A 267 17.89 -16.94 -7.85
C CYS A 267 18.45 -16.55 -9.23
N GLN A 268 18.98 -15.31 -9.36
CA GLN A 268 19.60 -14.84 -10.61
C GLN A 268 20.93 -15.53 -10.91
N ALA A 269 21.71 -15.89 -9.88
CA ALA A 269 22.96 -16.61 -10.05
C ALA A 269 22.71 -18.07 -10.48
N ALA A 270 21.72 -18.74 -9.89
CA ALA A 270 21.33 -20.08 -10.26
C ALA A 270 20.90 -20.17 -11.74
N ALA A 271 20.12 -19.20 -12.20
CA ALA A 271 19.64 -19.15 -13.59
C ALA A 271 20.69 -18.73 -14.63
N LYS A 272 21.89 -18.32 -14.22
CA LYS A 272 23.02 -18.07 -15.13
C LYS A 272 23.96 -19.28 -15.26
N ALA A 273 23.78 -20.24 -14.34
CA ALA A 273 24.59 -21.47 -14.31
C ALA A 273 23.92 -22.63 -15.09
N GLU A 274 22.63 -22.48 -15.40
CA GLU A 274 21.86 -23.32 -16.33
C GLU A 274 22.02 -22.81 -17.77
#